data_adeaab41465235de9e5c4e353fdc07dc
#
_entry.id   adeaab41465235de9e5c4e353fdc07dc
#
_cell.length_a   1.000
_cell.length_b   1.000
_cell.length_c   1.000
_cell.angle_alpha   90.00
_cell.angle_beta   90.00
_cell.angle_gamma   90.00
#
_symmetry.space_group_name_H-M   'P 1'
#
loop_
_entity.id
_entity.type
_entity.pdbx_description
1 polymer ?
#
loop_
_entity_poly.entity_id
_entity_poly.type
_entity_poly.pdbx_seq_one_letter_code
_entity_poly.pdbx_strand_id
1 'polypeptide(L)'
;MTLKKRLTTALVALSLTASLAPSVLAQSSSSSSDSSSTAANASSNETTKQNATTYEQVTKTAEEFIKFYREAHPKQDLTTVELKYDDDLKFYVVEFEAVDDENEYELKINAGTGAEVAKSEQSLVKAKQGGVERREEGLNLEKMKEFKDIKAAAEAGADVKDLKLDHWELDRDGEATVWTLTYKNGDVDVEVKVDAQSGQVVAVEDDRKDD
;
A
#
# COMPACT_ATOMS: atom_id res chain seq x y z
N MET A 1 -24.26 11.60 7.07
CA MET A 1 -23.59 10.39 7.57
C MET A 1 -23.96 9.25 6.65
N THR A 2 -23.13 8.99 5.65
CA THR A 2 -23.37 7.90 4.70
C THR A 2 -22.37 6.81 5.02
N LEU A 3 -22.79 5.82 5.80
CA LEU A 3 -22.00 4.67 6.18
C LEU A 3 -21.72 3.87 4.89
N LYS A 4 -20.52 3.99 4.33
CA LYS A 4 -20.08 3.13 3.23
C LYS A 4 -20.01 1.70 3.75
N LYS A 5 -20.99 0.85 3.38
CA LYS A 5 -20.91 -0.59 3.64
C LYS A 5 -19.78 -1.14 2.77
N ARG A 6 -18.61 -1.35 3.37
CA ARG A 6 -17.54 -2.12 2.73
C ARG A 6 -18.06 -3.54 2.50
N LEU A 7 -18.18 -3.93 1.24
CA LEU A 7 -18.46 -5.32 0.88
C LEU A 7 -17.14 -6.09 1.06
N THR A 8 -17.05 -6.81 2.16
CA THR A 8 -15.94 -7.75 2.37
C THR A 8 -16.15 -8.91 1.41
N THR A 9 -15.49 -8.87 0.26
CA THR A 9 -15.51 -9.96 -0.71
C THR A 9 -14.64 -11.08 -0.19
N ALA A 10 -15.24 -12.22 0.13
CA ALA A 10 -14.53 -13.41 0.57
C ALA A 10 -13.59 -13.91 -0.53
N LEU A 11 -12.30 -13.91 -0.24
CA LEU A 11 -11.24 -14.42 -1.10
C LEU A 11 -11.43 -15.93 -1.31
N VAL A 12 -11.77 -16.34 -2.52
CA VAL A 12 -11.74 -17.75 -2.94
C VAL A 12 -10.30 -18.09 -3.32
N ALA A 13 -9.61 -18.80 -2.46
CA ALA A 13 -8.27 -19.31 -2.72
C ALA A 13 -8.31 -20.36 -3.84
N LEU A 14 -7.81 -19.99 -5.02
CA LEU A 14 -7.56 -20.94 -6.11
C LEU A 14 -6.16 -21.53 -5.94
N SER A 15 -6.08 -22.79 -5.50
CA SER A 15 -4.84 -23.52 -5.33
C SER A 15 -4.23 -23.87 -6.70
N LEU A 16 -3.11 -23.23 -7.07
CA LEU A 16 -2.27 -23.67 -8.20
C LEU A 16 -1.33 -24.76 -7.73
N THR A 17 -1.54 -25.97 -8.25
CA THR A 17 -0.58 -27.09 -8.14
C THR A 17 0.58 -26.87 -9.10
N ALA A 18 1.77 -26.62 -8.57
CA ALA A 18 3.00 -26.59 -9.33
C ALA A 18 3.53 -28.02 -9.56
N SER A 19 3.59 -28.47 -10.79
CA SER A 19 4.24 -29.72 -11.19
C SER A 19 5.75 -29.52 -11.33
N LEU A 20 6.50 -30.23 -10.51
CA LEU A 20 7.96 -30.34 -10.57
C LEU A 20 8.35 -31.37 -11.65
N ALA A 21 9.15 -30.99 -12.62
CA ALA A 21 9.87 -31.88 -13.51
C ALA A 21 11.36 -31.95 -13.10
N PRO A 22 11.98 -33.13 -13.01
CA PRO A 22 13.38 -33.24 -12.64
C PRO A 22 14.28 -33.13 -13.87
N SER A 23 15.30 -32.28 -13.82
CA SER A 23 16.36 -32.23 -14.82
C SER A 23 17.63 -32.91 -14.33
N VAL A 24 18.12 -33.74 -15.19
CA VAL A 24 19.23 -34.71 -15.07
C VAL A 24 20.58 -33.98 -14.94
N LEU A 25 21.41 -34.55 -14.07
CA LEU A 25 22.83 -34.31 -13.84
C LEU A 25 23.69 -34.66 -15.07
N ALA A 26 24.59 -33.78 -15.45
CA ALA A 26 25.77 -34.15 -16.24
C ALA A 26 27.01 -33.54 -15.61
N GLN A 27 27.87 -34.41 -15.14
CA GLN A 27 29.15 -34.19 -14.51
C GLN A 27 30.25 -34.25 -15.57
N SER A 28 31.15 -33.27 -15.64
CA SER A 28 32.48 -33.49 -16.22
C SER A 28 33.50 -32.58 -15.56
N SER A 29 34.61 -33.16 -15.22
CA SER A 29 35.73 -32.79 -14.40
C SER A 29 36.85 -32.06 -15.14
N SER A 30 37.71 -31.40 -14.32
CA SER A 30 39.14 -31.01 -14.51
C SER A 30 39.39 -29.67 -15.21
N SER A 31 40.29 -28.79 -14.80
CA SER A 31 41.52 -28.79 -13.97
C SER A 31 42.03 -27.37 -13.80
N SER A 32 42.67 -27.16 -12.67
CA SER A 32 43.52 -26.06 -12.19
C SER A 32 44.19 -25.10 -13.16
N SER A 33 44.20 -23.76 -12.81
CA SER A 33 45.42 -22.97 -12.68
C SER A 33 45.18 -21.64 -11.97
N ASP A 34 46.12 -21.30 -11.06
CA ASP A 34 46.30 -20.07 -10.32
C ASP A 34 46.36 -18.81 -11.15
N SER A 35 45.75 -17.73 -10.68
CA SER A 35 46.29 -16.37 -10.81
C SER A 35 45.56 -15.43 -9.85
N SER A 36 46.31 -14.93 -8.90
CA SER A 36 45.97 -13.82 -8.00
C SER A 36 45.74 -12.54 -8.75
N SER A 37 44.60 -11.86 -8.51
CA SER A 37 44.48 -10.42 -8.68
C SER A 37 43.41 -9.87 -7.73
N THR A 38 43.86 -8.85 -7.01
CA THR A 38 43.21 -8.00 -6.05
C THR A 38 41.82 -7.58 -6.49
N ALA A 39 40.79 -8.10 -5.85
CA ALA A 39 39.42 -7.64 -6.03
C ALA A 39 39.17 -6.48 -5.07
N ALA A 40 38.93 -5.32 -5.62
CA ALA A 40 38.35 -4.19 -4.92
C ALA A 40 36.98 -4.58 -4.37
N ASN A 41 36.82 -4.41 -3.07
CA ASN A 41 35.60 -4.68 -2.31
C ASN A 41 34.57 -3.59 -2.66
N ALA A 42 33.79 -3.79 -3.72
CA ALA A 42 32.57 -3.04 -3.94
C ALA A 42 31.50 -3.65 -3.01
N SER A 43 31.34 -3.04 -1.84
CA SER A 43 30.23 -3.31 -0.93
C SER A 43 28.93 -2.91 -1.63
N SER A 44 28.35 -3.81 -2.39
CA SER A 44 26.96 -3.70 -2.78
C SER A 44 26.14 -3.98 -1.53
N ASN A 45 25.58 -2.93 -0.93
CA ASN A 45 24.49 -3.04 0.03
C ASN A 45 23.28 -3.63 -0.70
N GLU A 46 23.25 -4.93 -0.87
CA GLU A 46 22.01 -5.66 -1.09
C GLU A 46 21.26 -5.59 0.25
N THR A 47 20.40 -4.57 0.37
CA THR A 47 19.39 -4.53 1.42
C THR A 47 18.53 -5.77 1.21
N THR A 48 18.72 -6.78 2.03
CA THR A 48 17.93 -8.01 2.03
C THR A 48 16.46 -7.57 2.22
N LYS A 49 15.67 -7.67 1.16
CA LYS A 49 14.25 -7.30 1.20
C LYS A 49 13.57 -8.27 2.16
N GLN A 50 13.16 -7.77 3.31
CA GLN A 50 12.45 -8.53 4.35
C GLN A 50 11.01 -8.03 4.45
N ASN A 51 10.11 -8.88 4.97
CA ASN A 51 8.76 -8.46 5.31
C ASN A 51 8.82 -7.36 6.37
N ALA A 52 8.05 -6.29 6.17
CA ALA A 52 7.88 -5.25 7.16
C ALA A 52 6.90 -5.74 8.24
N THR A 53 7.38 -6.14 9.41
CA THR A 53 6.55 -6.60 10.54
C THR A 53 6.22 -5.46 11.51
N THR A 54 6.84 -4.30 11.35
CA THR A 54 6.51 -3.04 12.04
C THR A 54 6.44 -1.91 11.02
N TYR A 55 5.75 -0.82 11.37
CA TYR A 55 5.63 0.35 10.49
C TYR A 55 7.00 0.94 10.11
N GLU A 56 7.95 0.99 11.05
CA GLU A 56 9.29 1.54 10.85
C GLU A 56 10.13 0.74 9.83
N GLN A 57 9.74 -0.50 9.54
CA GLN A 57 10.38 -1.34 8.52
C GLN A 57 9.84 -1.08 7.10
N VAL A 58 8.79 -0.29 6.98
CA VAL A 58 8.29 0.16 5.69
C VAL A 58 9.21 1.28 5.19
N THR A 59 10.03 0.98 4.19
CA THR A 59 11.10 1.88 3.73
C THR A 59 10.68 2.81 2.60
N LYS A 60 9.57 2.51 1.93
CA LYS A 60 9.02 3.33 0.83
C LYS A 60 8.03 4.35 1.37
N THR A 61 8.02 5.53 0.74
CA THR A 61 7.01 6.55 1.03
C THR A 61 5.68 6.22 0.34
N ALA A 62 4.62 6.89 0.77
CA ALA A 62 3.29 6.74 0.15
C ALA A 62 3.33 7.12 -1.34
N GLU A 63 4.06 8.20 -1.70
CA GLU A 63 4.25 8.64 -3.08
C GLU A 63 4.97 7.59 -3.94
N GLU A 64 5.97 6.90 -3.36
CA GLU A 64 6.67 5.82 -4.07
C GLU A 64 5.77 4.62 -4.35
N PHE A 65 4.84 4.29 -3.45
CA PHE A 65 3.83 3.27 -3.69
C PHE A 65 2.81 3.70 -4.76
N ILE A 66 2.29 4.92 -4.68
CA ILE A 66 1.38 5.48 -5.68
C ILE A 66 2.05 5.49 -7.07
N LYS A 67 3.31 5.95 -7.14
CA LYS A 67 4.08 5.97 -8.37
C LYS A 67 4.28 4.56 -8.93
N PHE A 68 4.66 3.60 -8.07
CA PHE A 68 4.82 2.19 -8.46
C PHE A 68 3.56 1.65 -9.14
N TYR A 69 2.38 1.86 -8.54
CA TYR A 69 1.13 1.40 -9.12
C TYR A 69 0.84 2.06 -10.47
N ARG A 70 0.93 3.38 -10.53
CA ARG A 70 0.62 4.15 -11.75
C ARG A 70 1.53 3.83 -12.93
N GLU A 71 2.80 3.54 -12.67
CA GLU A 71 3.75 3.11 -13.72
C GLU A 71 3.42 1.71 -14.25
N ALA A 72 2.98 0.80 -13.38
CA ALA A 72 2.58 -0.56 -13.77
C ALA A 72 1.20 -0.61 -14.44
N HIS A 73 0.28 0.28 -14.05
CA HIS A 73 -1.13 0.28 -14.46
C HIS A 73 -1.59 1.66 -14.99
N PRO A 74 -1.02 2.19 -16.10
CA PRO A 74 -1.23 3.57 -16.54
C PRO A 74 -2.64 3.88 -17.07
N LYS A 75 -3.50 2.88 -17.21
CA LYS A 75 -4.89 3.04 -17.69
C LYS A 75 -5.92 2.97 -16.57
N GLN A 76 -5.48 2.65 -15.36
CA GLN A 76 -6.34 2.53 -14.19
C GLN A 76 -6.22 3.79 -13.35
N ASP A 77 -7.33 4.28 -12.83
CA ASP A 77 -7.36 5.38 -11.86
C ASP A 77 -7.50 4.79 -10.46
N LEU A 78 -6.60 5.17 -9.56
CA LEU A 78 -6.67 4.77 -8.16
C LEU A 78 -7.92 5.35 -7.51
N THR A 79 -8.59 4.55 -6.71
CA THR A 79 -9.73 4.93 -5.85
C THR A 79 -9.38 4.88 -4.37
N THR A 80 -8.45 3.98 -4.00
CA THR A 80 -7.92 3.86 -2.63
C THR A 80 -6.46 3.42 -2.68
N VAL A 81 -5.66 3.91 -1.74
CA VAL A 81 -4.32 3.37 -1.41
C VAL A 81 -4.22 3.29 0.10
N GLU A 82 -3.96 2.11 0.62
CA GLU A 82 -3.94 1.85 2.06
C GLU A 82 -2.67 1.11 2.47
N LEU A 83 -1.97 1.57 3.50
CA LEU A 83 -0.93 0.83 4.21
C LEU A 83 -1.47 0.36 5.54
N LYS A 84 -1.49 -0.94 5.76
CA LYS A 84 -1.96 -1.54 7.02
C LYS A 84 -1.19 -2.79 7.40
N TYR A 85 -1.25 -3.14 8.67
CA TYR A 85 -0.82 -4.47 9.13
C TYR A 85 -1.88 -5.50 8.77
N ASP A 86 -1.46 -6.59 8.13
CA ASP A 86 -2.35 -7.71 7.79
C ASP A 86 -2.20 -8.80 8.84
N ASP A 87 -3.25 -9.02 9.62
CA ASP A 87 -3.24 -9.96 10.74
C ASP A 87 -3.12 -11.42 10.32
N ASP A 88 -3.50 -11.78 9.11
CA ASP A 88 -3.36 -13.14 8.60
C ASP A 88 -1.94 -13.40 8.10
N LEU A 89 -1.36 -12.43 7.41
CA LEU A 89 -0.02 -12.50 6.84
C LEU A 89 1.09 -12.17 7.83
N LYS A 90 0.78 -11.45 8.93
CA LYS A 90 1.71 -11.01 9.97
C LYS A 90 2.80 -10.05 9.46
N PHE A 91 2.48 -9.20 8.50
CA PHE A 91 3.32 -8.10 8.01
C PHE A 91 2.48 -6.97 7.40
N TYR A 92 3.12 -5.81 7.22
CA TYR A 92 2.48 -4.67 6.56
C TYR A 92 2.31 -4.92 5.06
N VAL A 93 1.13 -4.61 4.56
CA VAL A 93 0.77 -4.63 3.14
C VAL A 93 0.40 -3.23 2.66
N VAL A 94 0.58 -2.99 1.37
CA VAL A 94 -0.07 -1.89 0.69
C VAL A 94 -1.13 -2.47 -0.23
N GLU A 95 -2.34 -1.99 -0.07
CA GLU A 95 -3.50 -2.35 -0.87
C GLU A 95 -3.86 -1.18 -1.78
N PHE A 96 -4.06 -1.47 -3.05
CA PHE A 96 -4.48 -0.52 -4.06
C PHE A 96 -5.83 -0.96 -4.59
N GLU A 97 -6.79 -0.05 -4.57
CA GLU A 97 -8.02 -0.18 -5.31
C GLU A 97 -8.00 0.79 -6.48
N ALA A 98 -8.46 0.33 -7.63
CA ALA A 98 -8.45 1.14 -8.84
C ALA A 98 -9.56 0.72 -9.79
N VAL A 99 -9.88 1.60 -10.72
CA VAL A 99 -10.93 1.36 -11.72
C VAL A 99 -10.46 1.81 -13.11
N ASP A 100 -11.01 1.17 -14.13
CA ASP A 100 -11.05 1.70 -15.49
C ASP A 100 -12.51 1.92 -15.95
N ASP A 101 -12.75 1.96 -17.24
CA ASP A 101 -14.12 2.20 -17.77
C ASP A 101 -15.06 1.00 -17.61
N GLU A 102 -14.55 -0.20 -17.34
CA GLU A 102 -15.30 -1.46 -17.35
C GLU A 102 -15.13 -2.29 -16.08
N ASN A 103 -13.97 -2.19 -15.43
CA ASN A 103 -13.56 -3.07 -14.32
C ASN A 103 -13.08 -2.30 -13.11
N GLU A 104 -13.16 -2.94 -11.96
CA GLU A 104 -12.47 -2.60 -10.73
C GLU A 104 -11.35 -3.60 -10.46
N TYR A 105 -10.29 -3.13 -9.81
CA TYR A 105 -9.05 -3.86 -9.57
C TYR A 105 -8.64 -3.71 -8.12
N GLU A 106 -8.13 -4.77 -7.56
CA GLU A 106 -7.46 -4.77 -6.27
C GLU A 106 -6.05 -5.38 -6.45
N LEU A 107 -5.05 -4.75 -5.88
CA LEU A 107 -3.68 -5.26 -5.82
C LEU A 107 -3.16 -5.10 -4.40
N LYS A 108 -2.75 -6.20 -3.78
CA LYS A 108 -2.08 -6.20 -2.48
C LYS A 108 -0.62 -6.59 -2.63
N ILE A 109 0.28 -5.77 -2.11
CA ILE A 109 1.71 -6.04 -2.12
C ILE A 109 2.27 -6.04 -0.70
N ASN A 110 3.34 -6.79 -0.47
CA ASN A 110 4.12 -6.71 0.76
C ASN A 110 4.87 -5.37 0.84
N ALA A 111 4.64 -4.59 1.89
CA ALA A 111 5.18 -3.24 2.02
C ALA A 111 6.72 -3.18 2.16
N GLY A 112 7.34 -4.26 2.67
CA GLY A 112 8.80 -4.34 2.82
C GLY A 112 9.52 -4.81 1.54
N THR A 113 8.95 -5.82 0.86
CA THR A 113 9.58 -6.45 -0.30
C THR A 113 9.10 -5.89 -1.64
N GLY A 114 7.87 -5.37 -1.70
CA GLY A 114 7.17 -4.98 -2.92
C GLY A 114 6.63 -6.17 -3.72
N ALA A 115 6.66 -7.39 -3.17
CA ALA A 115 6.14 -8.57 -3.84
C ALA A 115 4.60 -8.58 -3.83
N GLU A 116 4.00 -8.98 -4.95
CA GLU A 116 2.55 -9.22 -5.03
C GLU A 116 2.14 -10.31 -4.04
N VAL A 117 1.10 -10.04 -3.27
CA VAL A 117 0.48 -10.96 -2.29
C VAL A 117 -0.85 -11.48 -2.84
N ALA A 118 -1.66 -10.59 -3.36
CA ALA A 118 -2.96 -10.90 -3.95
C ALA A 118 -3.30 -9.89 -5.02
N LYS A 119 -4.14 -10.31 -5.96
CA LYS A 119 -4.79 -9.41 -6.91
C LYS A 119 -6.16 -9.94 -7.30
N SER A 120 -7.06 -9.04 -7.60
CA SER A 120 -8.37 -9.36 -8.17
C SER A 120 -8.74 -8.36 -9.26
N GLU A 121 -9.64 -8.80 -10.13
CA GLU A 121 -10.28 -7.97 -11.14
C GLU A 121 -11.73 -8.42 -11.24
N GLN A 122 -12.65 -7.47 -11.23
CA GLN A 122 -14.06 -7.78 -11.48
C GLN A 122 -14.73 -6.69 -12.31
N SER A 123 -15.73 -7.08 -13.08
CA SER A 123 -16.45 -6.11 -13.91
C SER A 123 -17.36 -5.24 -13.07
N LEU A 124 -17.29 -3.94 -13.33
CA LEU A 124 -18.22 -2.96 -12.77
C LEU A 124 -19.66 -3.27 -13.19
N VAL A 125 -20.60 -3.01 -12.29
CA VAL A 125 -22.01 -3.04 -12.67
C VAL A 125 -22.28 -2.02 -13.77
N LYS A 126 -23.17 -2.33 -14.70
CA LYS A 126 -23.41 -1.54 -15.92
C LYS A 126 -23.65 -0.04 -15.67
N ALA A 127 -24.24 0.32 -14.54
CA ALA A 127 -24.49 1.71 -14.16
C ALA A 127 -23.22 2.49 -13.79
N LYS A 128 -22.13 1.80 -13.49
CA LYS A 128 -20.82 2.35 -13.09
C LYS A 128 -19.80 2.33 -14.23
N GLN A 129 -20.09 1.65 -15.33
CA GLN A 129 -19.24 1.57 -16.51
C GLN A 129 -19.19 2.89 -17.30
N GLY A 130 -18.29 2.96 -18.30
CA GLY A 130 -18.12 4.12 -19.17
C GLY A 130 -17.53 5.33 -18.45
N GLY A 131 -16.67 5.09 -17.47
CA GLY A 131 -15.97 6.13 -16.70
C GLY A 131 -16.84 6.80 -15.64
N VAL A 132 -18.01 6.23 -15.29
CA VAL A 132 -18.84 6.74 -14.18
C VAL A 132 -18.09 6.57 -12.87
N GLU A 133 -17.64 5.36 -12.57
CA GLU A 133 -16.91 5.05 -11.31
C GLU A 133 -15.62 5.86 -11.20
N ARG A 134 -14.87 6.01 -12.30
CA ARG A 134 -13.66 6.83 -12.35
C ARG A 134 -13.92 8.28 -11.92
N ARG A 135 -15.03 8.87 -12.33
CA ARG A 135 -15.39 10.25 -11.95
C ARG A 135 -15.89 10.37 -10.52
N GLU A 136 -16.59 9.31 -10.05
CA GLU A 136 -17.19 9.32 -8.71
C GLU A 136 -16.20 8.97 -7.62
N GLU A 137 -15.29 8.00 -7.87
CA GLU A 137 -14.40 7.45 -6.85
C GLU A 137 -12.90 7.70 -7.14
N GLY A 138 -12.53 8.11 -8.36
CA GLY A 138 -11.13 8.35 -8.72
C GLY A 138 -10.48 9.43 -7.86
N LEU A 139 -9.28 9.14 -7.36
CA LEU A 139 -8.48 10.07 -6.57
C LEU A 139 -7.96 11.23 -7.41
N ASN A 140 -8.03 12.44 -6.88
CA ASN A 140 -7.33 13.58 -7.44
C ASN A 140 -5.89 13.61 -6.92
N LEU A 141 -4.97 13.06 -7.69
CA LEU A 141 -3.54 13.00 -7.33
C LEU A 141 -2.77 14.26 -7.78
N GLU A 142 -3.45 15.23 -8.39
CA GLU A 142 -2.79 16.48 -8.80
C GLU A 142 -2.56 17.39 -7.59
N LYS A 143 -1.36 17.99 -7.53
CA LYS A 143 -0.99 18.98 -6.50
C LYS A 143 -1.15 18.50 -5.06
N MET A 144 -1.12 17.17 -4.84
CA MET A 144 -1.08 16.64 -3.48
C MET A 144 0.15 17.18 -2.74
N LYS A 145 -0.03 17.45 -1.44
CA LYS A 145 1.08 17.68 -0.53
C LYS A 145 1.90 16.42 -0.35
N GLU A 146 3.19 16.55 -0.07
CA GLU A 146 4.01 15.41 0.29
C GLU A 146 3.51 14.77 1.59
N PHE A 147 3.53 13.46 1.68
CA PHE A 147 3.03 12.71 2.84
C PHE A 147 3.66 13.17 4.16
N LYS A 148 4.94 13.59 4.13
CA LYS A 148 5.61 14.15 5.31
C LYS A 148 4.92 15.43 5.83
N ASP A 149 4.41 16.29 4.91
CA ASP A 149 3.72 17.53 5.27
C ASP A 149 2.31 17.24 5.78
N ILE A 150 1.64 16.25 5.19
CA ILE A 150 0.36 15.70 5.66
C ILE A 150 0.49 15.15 7.09
N LYS A 151 1.51 14.32 7.32
CA LYS A 151 1.82 13.76 8.64
C LYS A 151 2.10 14.86 9.66
N ALA A 152 2.91 15.85 9.30
CA ALA A 152 3.20 16.99 10.17
C ALA A 152 1.94 17.81 10.50
N ALA A 153 1.04 18.00 9.54
CA ALA A 153 -0.25 18.68 9.77
C ALA A 153 -1.16 17.86 10.72
N ALA A 154 -1.24 16.54 10.55
CA ALA A 154 -1.98 15.65 11.43
C ALA A 154 -1.45 15.72 12.88
N GLU A 155 -0.12 15.64 13.06
CA GLU A 155 0.54 15.71 14.37
C GLU A 155 0.41 17.07 15.05
N ALA A 156 0.26 18.16 14.28
CA ALA A 156 0.00 19.47 14.80
C ALA A 156 -1.49 19.70 15.14
N GLY A 157 -2.39 19.03 14.44
CA GLY A 157 -3.85 19.18 14.57
C GLY A 157 -4.52 18.26 15.59
N ALA A 158 -3.80 17.25 16.09
CA ALA A 158 -4.31 16.26 17.04
C ALA A 158 -3.29 15.97 18.15
N ASP A 159 -3.79 15.53 19.31
CA ASP A 159 -2.91 15.09 20.42
C ASP A 159 -2.49 13.64 20.24
N VAL A 160 -1.45 13.44 19.43
CA VAL A 160 -0.90 12.11 19.08
C VAL A 160 0.53 11.90 19.58
N LYS A 161 1.02 12.72 20.52
CA LYS A 161 2.44 12.75 20.95
C LYS A 161 2.94 11.42 21.51
N ASP A 162 2.06 10.68 22.20
CA ASP A 162 2.40 9.41 22.82
C ASP A 162 1.94 8.20 21.99
N LEU A 163 1.48 8.46 20.77
CA LEU A 163 1.00 7.46 19.83
C LEU A 163 2.01 7.31 18.67
N LYS A 164 1.97 6.18 18.00
CA LYS A 164 2.77 5.93 16.79
C LYS A 164 1.85 5.80 15.59
N LEU A 165 2.27 6.35 14.47
CA LEU A 165 1.58 6.08 13.20
C LEU A 165 1.66 4.58 12.90
N ASP A 166 0.50 3.96 12.73
CA ASP A 166 0.34 2.53 12.49
C ASP A 166 -0.20 2.24 11.09
N HIS A 167 -1.07 3.10 10.60
CA HIS A 167 -1.83 2.89 9.37
C HIS A 167 -2.03 4.24 8.66
N TRP A 168 -2.14 4.21 7.35
CA TRP A 168 -2.65 5.34 6.60
C TRP A 168 -3.45 4.88 5.38
N GLU A 169 -4.43 5.65 5.01
CA GLU A 169 -5.27 5.47 3.85
C GLU A 169 -5.38 6.79 3.07
N LEU A 170 -5.35 6.70 1.75
CA LEU A 170 -5.70 7.77 0.84
C LEU A 170 -6.97 7.34 0.11
N ASP A 171 -8.04 8.03 0.34
CA ASP A 171 -9.35 7.74 -0.27
C ASP A 171 -10.06 9.01 -0.72
N ARG A 172 -11.26 8.86 -1.23
CA ARG A 172 -12.13 9.97 -1.60
C ARG A 172 -13.24 10.16 -0.58
N ASP A 173 -13.34 11.37 0.00
CA ASP A 173 -14.44 11.80 0.85
C ASP A 173 -15.22 12.94 0.16
N GLY A 174 -16.37 12.59 -0.43
CA GLY A 174 -17.13 13.51 -1.28
C GLY A 174 -16.37 13.88 -2.55
N GLU A 175 -16.01 15.15 -2.72
CA GLU A 175 -15.20 15.62 -3.86
C GLU A 175 -13.71 15.75 -3.54
N ALA A 176 -13.33 15.63 -2.26
CA ALA A 176 -11.96 15.77 -1.81
C ALA A 176 -11.23 14.41 -1.79
N THR A 177 -9.93 14.44 -2.09
CA THR A 177 -9.03 13.33 -1.80
C THR A 177 -8.44 13.58 -0.41
N VAL A 178 -8.56 12.62 0.49
CA VAL A 178 -8.28 12.75 1.92
C VAL A 178 -7.32 11.67 2.37
N TRP A 179 -6.33 12.07 3.14
CA TRP A 179 -5.49 11.16 3.92
C TRP A 179 -6.16 10.89 5.27
N THR A 180 -6.33 9.64 5.64
CA THR A 180 -6.65 9.20 7.00
C THR A 180 -5.40 8.59 7.60
N LEU A 181 -4.90 9.16 8.70
CA LEU A 181 -3.74 8.68 9.44
C LEU A 181 -4.21 8.15 10.78
N THR A 182 -3.92 6.87 11.07
CA THR A 182 -4.28 6.22 12.33
C THR A 182 -3.06 6.06 13.21
N TYR A 183 -3.09 6.68 14.38
CA TYR A 183 -2.05 6.65 15.40
C TYR A 183 -2.50 5.77 16.56
N LYS A 184 -1.63 4.84 17.01
CA LYS A 184 -1.96 3.83 18.03
C LYS A 184 -0.96 3.77 19.18
N ASN A 185 -1.49 3.38 20.36
CA ASN A 185 -0.71 2.90 21.48
C ASN A 185 -1.58 1.95 22.34
N GLY A 186 -1.35 0.64 22.20
CA GLY A 186 -2.21 -0.39 22.81
C GLY A 186 -3.62 -0.34 22.23
N ASP A 187 -4.62 -0.19 23.10
CA ASP A 187 -6.03 -0.17 22.70
C ASP A 187 -6.53 1.25 22.34
N VAL A 188 -5.67 2.25 22.45
CA VAL A 188 -6.00 3.64 22.10
C VAL A 188 -5.64 3.89 20.65
N ASP A 189 -6.59 4.42 19.90
CA ASP A 189 -6.31 4.97 18.58
C ASP A 189 -6.88 6.38 18.39
N VAL A 190 -6.25 7.11 17.47
CA VAL A 190 -6.67 8.43 17.03
C VAL A 190 -6.54 8.47 15.51
N GLU A 191 -7.66 8.73 14.84
CA GLU A 191 -7.70 8.95 13.41
C GLU A 191 -7.71 10.45 13.09
N VAL A 192 -6.83 10.85 12.17
CA VAL A 192 -6.72 12.24 11.72
C VAL A 192 -6.90 12.29 10.21
N LYS A 193 -7.95 12.98 9.76
CA LYS A 193 -8.22 13.18 8.34
C LYS A 193 -7.66 14.52 7.89
N VAL A 194 -6.90 14.47 6.79
CA VAL A 194 -6.21 15.65 6.22
C VAL A 194 -6.50 15.72 4.72
N ASP A 195 -6.98 16.86 4.26
CA ASP A 195 -7.18 17.11 2.82
C ASP A 195 -5.84 17.04 2.08
N ALA A 196 -5.77 16.22 1.03
CA ALA A 196 -4.53 15.89 0.36
C ALA A 196 -3.90 17.07 -0.41
N GLN A 197 -4.69 18.03 -0.89
CA GLN A 197 -4.22 19.17 -1.66
C GLN A 197 -3.85 20.35 -0.76
N SER A 198 -4.68 20.68 0.20
CA SER A 198 -4.45 21.84 1.08
C SER A 198 -3.55 21.51 2.28
N GLY A 199 -3.54 20.27 2.74
CA GLY A 199 -2.90 19.85 3.99
C GLY A 199 -3.67 20.31 5.23
N GLN A 200 -4.95 20.67 5.12
CA GLN A 200 -5.77 21.04 6.27
C GLN A 200 -6.34 19.79 6.94
N VAL A 201 -6.28 19.77 8.28
CA VAL A 201 -7.00 18.76 9.07
C VAL A 201 -8.49 19.02 8.95
N VAL A 202 -9.24 18.03 8.46
CA VAL A 202 -10.68 18.11 8.22
C VAL A 202 -11.50 17.37 9.27
N ALA A 203 -10.92 16.35 9.92
CA ALA A 203 -11.56 15.65 11.04
C ALA A 203 -10.50 15.03 11.97
N VAL A 204 -10.88 14.85 13.23
CA VAL A 204 -10.12 14.08 14.24
C VAL A 204 -11.13 13.23 15.00
N GLU A 205 -10.94 11.91 14.97
CA GLU A 205 -11.67 10.93 15.76
C GLU A 205 -10.71 10.40 16.85
N ASP A 206 -11.10 10.47 18.11
CA ASP A 206 -10.23 10.18 19.26
C ASP A 206 -11.01 9.36 20.27
N ASP A 207 -10.76 8.05 20.30
CA ASP A 207 -11.48 7.10 21.15
C ASP A 207 -11.34 7.38 22.65
N ARG A 208 -10.32 8.16 23.07
CA ARG A 208 -10.15 8.58 24.48
C ARG A 208 -11.22 9.57 24.97
N LYS A 209 -12.01 10.16 24.05
CA LYS A 209 -12.98 11.20 24.38
C LYS A 209 -14.41 10.67 24.57
N ASP A 210 -14.62 9.38 24.32
CA ASP A 210 -15.94 8.76 24.39
C ASP A 210 -16.23 8.06 25.72
N ASP A 211 -15.36 8.23 26.75
CA ASP A 211 -15.50 7.71 28.13
C ASP A 211 -16.06 8.76 29.12
#